data_f80c0aff66b6ca7b105dcb503f5d9d3f
#
_entry.id   f80c0aff66b6ca7b105dcb503f5d9d3f
#
_cell.length_a   1.000
_cell.length_b   1.000
_cell.length_c   1.000
_cell.angle_alpha   90.00
_cell.angle_beta   90.00
_cell.angle_gamma   90.00
#
_symmetry.space_group_name_H-M   'P 1'
#
loop_
_entity.id
_entity.type
_entity.pdbx_description
1 polymer ?
#
loop_
_entity_poly.entity_id
_entity_poly.type
_entity_poly.pdbx_seq_one_letter_code
_entity_poly.pdbx_strand_id
1 'polypeptide(L)'
;MLIRKPFPYQMRISVLKINDNQEEDYDMVKITHIGFVDEYGIEGLLLLKSDDGKEFHMHAFSGEVAKHISTFHSGEQSVPTIYKMLEEICEENEIFLVKVKIYESGQALRANLYFTGKTDLVLRNYRASDAIALAVFYKIPILVRKNLLQETMKA
;
A
#
# COMPACT_ATOMS: atom_id res chain seq x y z
N MET A 1 -16.74 15.27 17.68
CA MET A 1 -16.85 14.33 16.58
C MET A 1 -16.28 14.96 15.32
N LEU A 2 -15.14 14.47 14.85
CA LEU A 2 -14.50 15.02 13.65
C LEU A 2 -15.26 14.54 12.43
N ILE A 3 -15.81 15.49 11.66
CA ILE A 3 -16.42 15.17 10.38
C ILE A 3 -15.29 15.00 9.39
N ARG A 4 -15.10 13.79 8.88
CA ARG A 4 -14.17 13.49 7.80
C ARG A 4 -14.53 14.32 6.58
N LYS A 5 -13.65 15.24 6.20
CA LYS A 5 -13.74 15.87 4.88
C LYS A 5 -13.13 14.90 3.87
N PRO A 6 -13.89 14.48 2.83
CA PRO A 6 -13.31 13.61 1.82
C PRO A 6 -12.17 14.35 1.12
N PHE A 7 -11.08 13.65 0.86
CA PHE A 7 -9.96 14.18 0.08
C PHE A 7 -10.46 14.53 -1.32
N PRO A 8 -10.31 15.79 -1.79
CA PRO A 8 -10.84 16.17 -3.09
C PRO A 8 -10.30 15.33 -4.22
N TYR A 9 -11.18 14.81 -5.06
CA TYR A 9 -10.82 13.96 -6.19
C TYR A 9 -9.76 14.63 -7.10
N GLN A 10 -9.89 15.92 -7.34
CA GLN A 10 -8.94 16.69 -8.15
C GLN A 10 -7.54 16.74 -7.54
N MET A 11 -7.43 16.82 -6.22
CA MET A 11 -6.13 16.74 -5.54
C MET A 11 -5.51 15.36 -5.67
N ARG A 12 -6.32 14.30 -5.60
CA ARG A 12 -5.84 12.92 -5.82
C ARG A 12 -5.22 12.76 -7.21
N ILE A 13 -5.89 13.30 -8.24
CA ILE A 13 -5.38 13.23 -9.61
C ILE A 13 -4.09 14.03 -9.76
N SER A 14 -4.04 15.25 -9.21
CA SER A 14 -2.83 16.07 -9.31
C SER A 14 -1.63 15.44 -8.61
N VAL A 15 -1.84 14.83 -7.45
CA VAL A 15 -0.79 14.14 -6.71
C VAL A 15 -0.34 12.87 -7.44
N LEU A 16 -1.27 12.15 -8.08
CA LEU A 16 -0.93 10.99 -8.91
C LEU A 16 -0.15 11.40 -10.15
N LYS A 17 -0.31 12.64 -10.61
CA LYS A 17 0.39 13.22 -11.76
C LYS A 17 1.65 14.01 -11.40
N ILE A 18 1.94 14.21 -10.10
CA ILE A 18 3.21 14.81 -9.69
C ILE A 18 4.34 14.01 -10.32
N ASN A 19 5.07 14.71 -11.14
CA ASN A 19 6.16 14.22 -11.96
C ASN A 19 7.28 13.64 -11.09
N ASP A 20 7.04 12.46 -10.60
CA ASP A 20 8.09 11.57 -10.20
C ASP A 20 8.61 10.96 -11.52
N ASN A 21 9.79 11.33 -11.94
CA ASN A 21 10.44 10.82 -13.16
C ASN A 21 10.52 9.29 -13.22
N GLN A 22 10.02 8.60 -12.20
CA GLN A 22 10.00 7.14 -12.06
C GLN A 22 8.60 6.53 -12.13
N GLU A 23 7.53 7.30 -12.39
CA GLU A 23 6.19 6.73 -12.48
C GLU A 23 6.03 5.73 -13.64
N GLU A 24 6.76 5.94 -14.73
CA GLU A 24 6.78 5.01 -15.85
C GLU A 24 7.35 3.64 -15.48
N ASP A 25 8.15 3.55 -14.41
CA ASP A 25 8.77 2.31 -13.93
C ASP A 25 7.87 1.53 -12.97
N TYR A 26 6.69 2.03 -12.67
CA TYR A 26 5.76 1.43 -11.71
C TYR A 26 4.42 1.12 -12.34
N ASP A 27 3.84 -0.01 -11.95
CA ASP A 27 2.48 -0.38 -12.33
C ASP A 27 1.58 -0.40 -11.11
N MET A 28 0.34 0.04 -11.28
CA MET A 28 -0.69 -0.11 -10.28
C MET A 28 -1.09 -1.57 -10.17
N VAL A 29 -1.22 -2.06 -8.94
CA VAL A 29 -1.58 -3.44 -8.66
C VAL A 29 -2.75 -3.52 -7.71
N LYS A 30 -3.42 -4.68 -7.72
CA LYS A 30 -4.48 -5.03 -6.78
C LYS A 30 -4.12 -6.31 -6.07
N ILE A 31 -4.56 -6.42 -4.82
CA ILE A 31 -4.42 -7.65 -4.04
C ILE A 31 -5.45 -8.66 -4.57
N THR A 32 -4.97 -9.83 -5.00
CA THR A 32 -5.80 -10.93 -5.46
C THR A 32 -5.87 -12.09 -4.48
N HIS A 33 -4.89 -12.19 -3.58
CA HIS A 33 -4.87 -13.22 -2.55
C HIS A 33 -4.12 -12.74 -1.32
N ILE A 34 -4.66 -13.07 -0.14
CA ILE A 34 -4.04 -12.82 1.16
C ILE A 34 -4.11 -14.12 1.94
N GLY A 35 -3.00 -14.53 2.51
CA GLY A 35 -2.95 -15.77 3.28
C GLY A 35 -1.68 -15.91 4.10
N PHE A 36 -1.33 -17.16 4.39
CA PHE A 36 -0.15 -17.52 5.17
C PHE A 36 0.64 -18.59 4.44
N VAL A 37 1.96 -18.53 4.60
CA VAL A 37 2.86 -19.55 4.07
C VAL A 37 2.77 -20.81 4.92
N ASP A 38 2.59 -20.66 6.25
CA ASP A 38 2.57 -21.74 7.23
C ASP A 38 1.20 -21.92 7.87
N GLU A 39 0.96 -23.09 8.47
CA GLU A 39 -0.31 -23.42 9.12
C GLU A 39 -0.59 -22.64 10.41
N TYR A 40 0.47 -22.09 11.03
CA TYR A 40 0.35 -21.34 12.28
C TYR A 40 0.12 -19.84 12.09
N GLY A 41 0.16 -19.35 10.84
CA GLY A 41 -0.06 -17.93 10.54
C GLY A 41 1.10 -17.03 10.98
N ILE A 42 2.33 -17.54 11.00
CA ILE A 42 3.51 -16.77 11.40
C ILE A 42 4.02 -15.90 10.27
N GLU A 43 4.03 -16.43 9.04
CA GLU A 43 4.50 -15.72 7.86
C GLU A 43 3.33 -15.43 6.90
N GLY A 44 3.21 -14.16 6.51
CA GLY A 44 2.19 -13.73 5.58
C GLY A 44 2.51 -14.03 4.13
N LEU A 45 1.46 -14.08 3.32
CA LEU A 45 1.53 -14.24 1.87
C LEU A 45 0.57 -13.27 1.20
N LEU A 46 1.07 -12.53 0.21
CA LEU A 46 0.27 -11.66 -0.64
C LEU A 46 0.54 -11.95 -2.11
N LEU A 47 -0.53 -11.97 -2.88
CA LEU A 47 -0.46 -11.99 -4.34
C LEU A 47 -1.02 -10.68 -4.86
N LEU A 48 -0.21 -9.96 -5.61
CA LEU A 48 -0.54 -8.69 -6.23
C LEU A 48 -0.54 -8.85 -7.75
N LYS A 49 -1.51 -8.24 -8.41
CA LYS A 49 -1.65 -8.37 -9.86
C LYS A 49 -1.86 -7.01 -10.52
N SER A 50 -1.11 -6.75 -11.58
CA SER A 50 -1.26 -5.55 -12.40
C SER A 50 -2.41 -5.71 -13.41
N ASP A 51 -2.84 -4.59 -14.02
CA ASP A 51 -3.95 -4.62 -14.99
C ASP A 51 -3.62 -5.44 -16.24
N ASP A 52 -2.34 -5.54 -16.61
CA ASP A 52 -1.88 -6.35 -17.75
C ASP A 52 -1.65 -7.83 -17.40
N GLY A 53 -2.00 -8.24 -16.18
CA GLY A 53 -1.95 -9.64 -15.76
C GLY A 53 -0.64 -10.10 -15.16
N LYS A 54 0.35 -9.24 -15.00
CA LYS A 54 1.60 -9.58 -14.33
C LYS A 54 1.41 -9.69 -12.83
N GLU A 55 2.14 -10.58 -12.20
CA GLU A 55 1.99 -10.90 -10.80
C GLU A 55 3.25 -10.62 -9.98
N PHE A 56 3.04 -10.29 -8.73
CA PHE A 56 4.09 -10.19 -7.72
C PHE A 56 3.65 -10.94 -6.47
N HIS A 57 4.45 -11.93 -6.08
CA HIS A 57 4.24 -12.74 -4.88
C HIS A 57 5.12 -12.20 -3.78
N MET A 58 4.51 -11.82 -2.67
CA MET A 58 5.22 -11.29 -1.51
C MET A 58 5.02 -12.19 -0.31
N HIS A 59 6.12 -12.58 0.32
CA HIS A 59 6.13 -13.33 1.57
C HIS A 59 7.27 -12.82 2.46
N ALA A 60 7.62 -13.54 3.50
CA ALA A 60 8.66 -13.15 4.46
C ALA A 60 8.30 -11.85 5.21
N PHE A 61 7.03 -11.67 5.51
CA PHE A 61 6.54 -10.62 6.39
C PHE A 61 5.64 -11.22 7.46
N SER A 62 5.39 -10.46 8.51
CA SER A 62 4.62 -10.92 9.67
C SER A 62 3.20 -11.37 9.31
N GLY A 63 2.79 -12.53 9.82
CA GLY A 63 1.41 -13.00 9.72
C GLY A 63 0.41 -12.06 10.39
N GLU A 64 0.82 -11.32 11.41
CA GLU A 64 -0.02 -10.29 12.03
C GLU A 64 -0.35 -9.18 11.03
N VAL A 65 0.63 -8.73 10.25
CA VAL A 65 0.39 -7.73 9.19
C VAL A 65 -0.55 -8.30 8.13
N ALA A 66 -0.40 -9.57 7.75
CA ALA A 66 -1.32 -10.24 6.81
C ALA A 66 -2.76 -10.23 7.34
N LYS A 67 -2.96 -10.46 8.63
CA LYS A 67 -4.28 -10.40 9.27
C LYS A 67 -4.86 -8.99 9.19
N HIS A 68 -4.06 -7.96 9.45
CA HIS A 68 -4.49 -6.57 9.31
C HIS A 68 -4.91 -6.26 7.87
N ILE A 69 -4.10 -6.65 6.90
CA ILE A 69 -4.41 -6.43 5.48
C ILE A 69 -5.73 -7.11 5.12
N SER A 70 -5.92 -8.36 5.54
CA SER A 70 -7.15 -9.10 5.30
C SER A 70 -8.37 -8.40 5.91
N THR A 71 -8.26 -7.95 7.15
CA THR A 71 -9.31 -7.23 7.85
C THR A 71 -9.68 -5.93 7.13
N PHE A 72 -8.69 -5.14 6.75
CA PHE A 72 -8.92 -3.87 6.04
C PHE A 72 -9.46 -4.10 4.62
N HIS A 73 -8.98 -5.12 3.95
CA HIS A 73 -9.44 -5.47 2.61
C HIS A 73 -10.91 -5.89 2.59
N SER A 74 -11.40 -6.49 3.67
CA SER A 74 -12.82 -6.81 3.82
C SER A 74 -13.70 -5.60 4.18
N GLY A 75 -13.09 -4.43 4.40
CA GLY A 75 -13.79 -3.19 4.71
C GLY A 75 -13.93 -2.88 6.19
N GLU A 76 -13.43 -3.74 7.08
CA GLU A 76 -13.48 -3.52 8.53
C GLU A 76 -12.39 -2.52 8.94
N GLN A 77 -12.80 -1.37 9.49
CA GLN A 77 -11.90 -0.29 9.90
C GLN A 77 -12.22 0.23 11.30
N SER A 78 -13.13 -0.41 12.00
CA SER A 78 -13.61 0.08 13.31
C SER A 78 -12.69 -0.30 14.47
N VAL A 79 -11.78 -1.27 14.26
CA VAL A 79 -10.85 -1.70 15.31
C VAL A 79 -9.82 -0.60 15.57
N PRO A 80 -9.60 -0.21 16.84
CA PRO A 80 -8.63 0.83 17.18
C PRO A 80 -7.20 0.32 17.01
N THR A 81 -6.64 0.53 15.81
CA THR A 81 -5.29 0.11 15.45
C THR A 81 -4.37 1.32 15.32
N ILE A 82 -3.06 1.06 15.24
CA ILE A 82 -2.08 2.09 14.94
C ILE A 82 -2.33 2.72 13.55
N TYR A 83 -2.89 1.95 12.62
CA TYR A 83 -3.24 2.47 11.28
C TYR A 83 -4.32 3.55 11.38
N LYS A 84 -5.34 3.31 12.19
CA LYS A 84 -6.39 4.30 12.45
C LYS A 84 -5.85 5.51 13.19
N MET A 85 -4.98 5.31 14.18
CA MET A 85 -4.33 6.40 14.89
C MET A 85 -3.53 7.30 13.95
N LEU A 86 -2.76 6.70 13.04
CA LEU A 86 -2.01 7.45 12.04
C LEU A 86 -2.93 8.25 11.11
N GLU A 87 -4.03 7.64 10.66
CA GLU A 87 -5.03 8.32 9.85
C GLU A 87 -5.59 9.56 10.56
N GLU A 88 -5.97 9.42 11.83
CA GLU A 88 -6.51 10.53 12.62
C GLU A 88 -5.47 11.65 12.80
N ILE A 89 -4.22 11.31 13.10
CA ILE A 89 -3.13 12.29 13.23
C ILE A 89 -2.94 13.03 11.90
N CYS A 90 -2.92 12.32 10.80
CA CYS A 90 -2.76 12.93 9.48
C CYS A 90 -3.93 13.85 9.13
N GLU A 91 -5.16 13.42 9.38
CA GLU A 91 -6.36 14.25 9.14
C GLU A 91 -6.34 15.52 9.97
N GLU A 92 -5.97 15.44 11.26
CA GLU A 92 -5.85 16.60 12.14
C GLU A 92 -4.82 17.61 11.63
N ASN A 93 -3.79 17.15 10.94
CA ASN A 93 -2.73 17.98 10.40
C ASN A 93 -2.92 18.27 8.91
N GLU A 94 -4.07 17.92 8.34
CA GLU A 94 -4.42 18.17 6.94
C GLU A 94 -3.40 17.58 5.96
N ILE A 95 -2.94 16.37 6.26
CA ILE A 95 -2.02 15.58 5.42
C ILE A 95 -2.70 14.25 5.12
N PHE A 96 -2.63 13.80 3.87
CA PHE A 96 -3.32 12.58 3.42
C PHE A 96 -2.37 11.70 2.64
N LEU A 97 -2.34 10.41 2.99
CA LEU A 97 -1.63 9.40 2.21
C LEU A 97 -2.39 9.17 0.91
N VAL A 98 -1.71 9.25 -0.22
CA VAL A 98 -2.35 9.19 -1.55
C VAL A 98 -1.89 8.03 -2.41
N LYS A 99 -0.71 7.50 -2.16
CA LYS A 99 -0.19 6.30 -2.83
C LYS A 99 1.02 5.75 -2.09
N VAL A 100 1.34 4.49 -2.35
CA VAL A 100 2.60 3.86 -1.92
C VAL A 100 3.28 3.25 -3.13
N LYS A 101 4.62 3.30 -3.15
CA LYS A 101 5.42 2.67 -4.20
C LYS A 101 6.33 1.61 -3.59
N ILE A 102 6.25 0.40 -4.12
CA ILE A 102 7.01 -0.77 -3.66
C ILE A 102 8.17 -1.01 -4.60
N TYR A 103 9.35 -1.21 -4.02
CA TYR A 103 10.58 -1.47 -4.76
C TYR A 103 11.51 -2.38 -3.95
N GLU A 104 12.55 -2.87 -4.59
CA GLU A 104 13.57 -3.67 -3.92
C GLU A 104 14.83 -2.81 -3.70
N SER A 105 15.34 -2.85 -2.47
CA SER A 105 16.61 -2.21 -2.11
C SER A 105 17.49 -3.25 -1.43
N GLY A 106 18.57 -3.62 -2.10
CA GLY A 106 19.36 -4.77 -1.69
C GLY A 106 18.54 -6.05 -1.81
N GLN A 107 18.39 -6.80 -0.73
CA GLN A 107 17.59 -8.03 -0.70
C GLN A 107 16.25 -7.83 0.03
N ALA A 108 15.87 -6.59 0.31
CA ALA A 108 14.67 -6.28 1.07
C ALA A 108 13.67 -5.51 0.21
N LEU A 109 12.39 -5.83 0.39
CA LEU A 109 11.30 -5.05 -0.18
C LEU A 109 11.05 -3.82 0.69
N ARG A 110 11.01 -2.66 0.06
CA ARG A 110 10.83 -1.37 0.70
C ARG A 110 9.70 -0.60 0.02
N ALA A 111 9.26 0.45 0.68
CA ALA A 111 8.21 1.29 0.15
C ALA A 111 8.47 2.76 0.46
N ASN A 112 8.04 3.60 -0.46
CA ASN A 112 7.91 5.04 -0.24
C ASN A 112 6.43 5.37 -0.07
N LEU A 113 6.15 6.24 0.90
CA LEU A 113 4.81 6.70 1.25
C LEU A 113 4.66 8.15 0.80
N TYR A 114 3.65 8.43 0.00
CA TYR A 114 3.42 9.76 -0.57
C TYR A 114 2.22 10.42 0.08
N PHE A 115 2.48 11.51 0.78
CA PHE A 115 1.46 12.32 1.45
C PHE A 115 1.32 13.66 0.75
N THR A 116 0.11 14.20 0.74
CA THR A 116 -0.20 15.55 0.27
C THR A 116 -1.24 16.19 1.16
N GLY A 117 -1.41 17.50 1.01
CA GLY A 117 -2.36 18.30 1.75
C GLY A 117 -1.77 19.66 2.02
N LYS A 118 -1.70 20.05 3.29
CA LYS A 118 -1.07 21.30 3.71
C LYS A 118 0.39 21.38 3.27
N THR A 119 1.10 20.25 3.29
CA THR A 119 2.45 20.10 2.75
C THR A 119 2.55 18.79 1.98
N ASP A 120 3.45 18.72 1.01
CA ASP A 120 3.79 17.46 0.35
C ASP A 120 4.92 16.79 1.12
N LEU A 121 4.76 15.50 1.39
CA LEU A 121 5.71 14.73 2.17
C LEU A 121 5.92 13.35 1.55
N VAL A 122 7.18 12.97 1.38
CA VAL A 122 7.53 11.61 0.95
C VAL A 122 8.35 10.96 2.05
N LEU A 123 7.83 9.89 2.63
CA LEU A 123 8.57 9.06 3.59
C LEU A 123 9.14 7.87 2.83
N ARG A 124 10.44 7.61 3.01
CA ARG A 124 11.18 6.65 2.18
C ARG A 124 11.70 5.47 2.99
N ASN A 125 11.84 4.33 2.31
CA ASN A 125 12.50 3.12 2.81
C ASN A 125 11.80 2.45 3.99
N TYR A 126 10.48 2.48 4.03
CA TYR A 126 9.69 1.72 5.00
C TYR A 126 9.50 0.27 4.54
N ARG A 127 9.11 -0.60 5.45
CA ARG A 127 8.81 -2.00 5.09
C ARG A 127 7.62 -2.05 4.14
N ALA A 128 7.76 -2.82 3.06
CA ALA A 128 6.72 -2.92 2.05
C ALA A 128 5.39 -3.42 2.62
N SER A 129 5.42 -4.39 3.52
CA SER A 129 4.21 -4.95 4.14
C SER A 129 3.41 -3.91 4.93
N ASP A 130 4.10 -3.06 5.69
CA ASP A 130 3.45 -1.99 6.46
C ASP A 130 2.82 -0.94 5.55
N ALA A 131 3.51 -0.58 4.47
CA ALA A 131 3.01 0.36 3.48
C ALA A 131 1.77 -0.18 2.76
N ILE A 132 1.78 -1.46 2.41
CA ILE A 132 0.62 -2.11 1.79
C ILE A 132 -0.56 -2.13 2.76
N ALA A 133 -0.33 -2.46 4.03
CA ALA A 133 -1.38 -2.42 5.05
C ALA A 133 -2.02 -1.03 5.17
N LEU A 134 -1.19 0.02 5.18
CA LEU A 134 -1.68 1.40 5.17
C LEU A 134 -2.48 1.71 3.89
N ALA A 135 -1.97 1.29 2.74
CA ALA A 135 -2.65 1.54 1.47
C ALA A 135 -4.03 0.89 1.43
N VAL A 136 -4.15 -0.33 1.92
CA VAL A 136 -5.44 -1.04 2.02
C VAL A 136 -6.37 -0.34 3.01
N PHE A 137 -5.85 0.07 4.16
CA PHE A 137 -6.62 0.80 5.17
C PHE A 137 -7.17 2.12 4.62
N TYR A 138 -6.33 2.90 3.96
CA TYR A 138 -6.70 4.19 3.37
C TYR A 138 -7.46 4.06 2.04
N LYS A 139 -7.47 2.86 1.44
CA LYS A 139 -8.06 2.60 0.12
C LYS A 139 -7.43 3.47 -0.98
N ILE A 140 -6.10 3.46 -1.02
CA ILE A 140 -5.31 4.22 -1.97
C ILE A 140 -4.47 3.27 -2.85
N PRO A 141 -3.98 3.76 -4.00
CA PRO A 141 -3.23 2.92 -4.93
C PRO A 141 -1.92 2.37 -4.35
N ILE A 142 -1.65 1.11 -4.68
CA ILE A 142 -0.38 0.43 -4.48
C ILE A 142 0.29 0.33 -5.84
N LEU A 143 1.49 0.88 -5.97
CA LEU A 143 2.30 0.78 -7.18
C LEU A 143 3.49 -0.13 -6.88
N VAL A 144 3.80 -1.02 -7.81
CA VAL A 144 4.94 -1.94 -7.71
C VAL A 144 5.86 -1.68 -8.88
N ARG A 145 7.16 -1.61 -8.61
CA ARG A 145 8.16 -1.41 -9.65
C ARG A 145 8.09 -2.55 -10.66
N LYS A 146 8.10 -2.21 -11.94
CA LYS A 146 7.88 -3.17 -13.03
C LYS A 146 8.85 -4.34 -13.02
N ASN A 147 10.10 -4.13 -12.56
CA ASN A 147 11.09 -5.21 -12.47
C ASN A 147 10.73 -6.31 -11.45
N LEU A 148 9.79 -6.05 -10.53
CA LEU A 148 9.31 -7.05 -9.57
C LEU A 148 8.14 -7.88 -10.12
N LEU A 149 7.47 -7.39 -11.15
CA LEU A 149 6.31 -8.03 -11.74
C LEU A 149 6.74 -9.10 -12.73
N GLN A 150 6.14 -10.28 -12.65
CA GLN A 150 6.45 -11.41 -13.51
C GLN A 150 5.21 -11.84 -14.29
N GLU A 151 5.41 -12.29 -15.51
CA GLU A 151 4.33 -12.88 -16.29
C GLU A 151 3.88 -14.19 -15.62
N THR A 152 2.55 -14.38 -15.58
CA THR A 152 1.98 -15.62 -15.07
C THR A 152 2.39 -16.75 -16.01
N MET A 153 3.10 -17.75 -15.48
CA MET A 153 3.36 -18.95 -16.25
C MET A 153 2.04 -19.67 -16.52
N LYS A 154 1.63 -19.73 -17.77
CA LYS A 154 0.51 -20.58 -18.17
C LYS A 154 0.96 -22.03 -18.00
N ALA A 155 0.32 -22.67 -17.02
CA ALA A 155 0.46 -24.10 -16.88
C ALA A 155 -0.13 -24.80 -18.10
#